data_5779f830fbb186d414105149ec6e4f7c
#
_entry.id   5779f830fbb186d414105149ec6e4f7c
#
_cell.length_a   1.000
_cell.length_b   1.000
_cell.length_c   1.000
_cell.angle_alpha   90.00
_cell.angle_beta   90.00
_cell.angle_gamma   90.00
#
_symmetry.space_group_name_H-M   'P 1'
#
loop_
_entity.id
_entity.type
_entity.pdbx_description
1 polymer ?
#
loop_
_entity_poly.entity_id
_entity_poly.type
_entity_poly.pdbx_seq_one_letter_code
_entity_poly.pdbx_strand_id
1 'polypeptide(L)'
;VYGRVCDDLLRREQISKPFYESIRHLRYPVKEAFVYGAITKHSSYIKSDEYDRYICCFSKARDSLPMWNYYTKDGKYEGYNIGFSFFETQRIGVQNPFETNCHFNLCNVIYEDDEKERIIQDELISCFSIIDDFDSQIQSIQYHIMGFLKTVGLIFKSSCFKHEEEVRAIFT
;
A
#
# COMPACT_ATOMS: atom_id res chain seq x y z
N VAL A 1 0.24 -12.68 -3.75
CA VAL A 1 -0.74 -12.68 -2.65
C VAL A 1 -2.15 -12.48 -3.22
N TYR A 2 -2.52 -11.33 -3.79
CA TYR A 2 -3.88 -10.97 -4.22
C TYR A 2 -4.58 -12.06 -5.06
N GLY A 3 -3.95 -12.54 -6.13
CA GLY A 3 -4.54 -13.58 -6.99
C GLY A 3 -4.84 -14.88 -6.24
N ARG A 4 -3.94 -15.31 -5.34
CA ARG A 4 -4.17 -16.50 -4.50
C ARG A 4 -5.40 -16.33 -3.62
N VAL A 5 -5.57 -15.13 -3.03
CA VAL A 5 -6.75 -14.85 -2.19
C VAL A 5 -8.03 -14.91 -3.00
N CYS A 6 -8.06 -14.30 -4.20
CA CYS A 6 -9.23 -14.39 -5.08
C CYS A 6 -9.60 -15.83 -5.42
N ASP A 7 -8.62 -16.66 -5.79
CA ASP A 7 -8.82 -18.07 -6.13
C ASP A 7 -9.33 -18.89 -4.92
N ASP A 8 -8.82 -18.58 -3.73
CA ASP A 8 -9.22 -19.25 -2.48
C ASP A 8 -10.65 -18.89 -2.07
N LEU A 9 -11.02 -17.60 -2.16
CA LEU A 9 -12.37 -17.12 -1.86
C LEU A 9 -13.40 -17.75 -2.80
N LEU A 10 -13.10 -17.86 -4.10
CA LEU A 10 -13.98 -18.54 -5.06
C LEU A 10 -14.13 -20.02 -4.71
N ARG A 11 -13.02 -20.72 -4.43
CA ARG A 11 -13.03 -22.16 -4.08
C ARG A 11 -13.82 -22.45 -2.81
N ARG A 12 -13.80 -21.52 -1.86
CA ARG A 12 -14.57 -21.62 -0.60
C ARG A 12 -16.01 -21.11 -0.73
N GLU A 13 -16.43 -20.73 -1.95
CA GLU A 13 -17.76 -20.18 -2.21
C GLU A 13 -18.10 -18.92 -1.39
N GLN A 14 -17.07 -18.17 -0.96
CA GLN A 14 -17.22 -16.92 -0.19
C GLN A 14 -17.50 -15.71 -1.09
N ILE A 15 -17.21 -15.83 -2.38
CA ILE A 15 -17.57 -14.85 -3.42
C ILE A 15 -18.17 -15.56 -4.64
N SER A 16 -19.01 -14.85 -5.39
CA SER A 16 -19.61 -15.39 -6.60
C SER A 16 -18.62 -15.44 -7.77
N LYS A 17 -18.85 -16.33 -8.72
CA LYS A 17 -18.04 -16.42 -9.94
C LYS A 17 -18.02 -15.12 -10.75
N PRO A 18 -19.16 -14.42 -11.01
CA PRO A 18 -19.14 -13.12 -11.69
C PRO A 18 -18.28 -12.08 -10.97
N PHE A 19 -18.38 -11.99 -9.64
CA PHE A 19 -17.53 -11.07 -8.85
C PHE A 19 -16.05 -11.44 -8.99
N TYR A 20 -15.68 -12.70 -8.84
CA TYR A 20 -14.31 -13.17 -9.03
C TYR A 20 -13.77 -12.79 -10.42
N GLU A 21 -14.53 -13.06 -11.51
CA GLU A 21 -14.10 -12.73 -12.88
C GLU A 21 -13.88 -11.24 -13.08
N SER A 22 -14.65 -10.41 -12.40
CA SER A 22 -14.54 -8.95 -12.49
C SER A 22 -13.33 -8.38 -11.75
N ILE A 23 -12.86 -9.04 -10.68
CA ILE A 23 -11.80 -8.51 -9.82
C ILE A 23 -10.43 -9.20 -9.99
N ARG A 24 -10.38 -10.47 -10.41
CA ARG A 24 -9.15 -11.27 -10.47
C ARG A 24 -8.01 -10.64 -11.27
N HIS A 25 -8.34 -9.80 -12.23
CA HIS A 25 -7.39 -9.14 -13.13
C HIS A 25 -6.97 -7.75 -12.63
N LEU A 26 -7.61 -7.27 -11.56
CA LEU A 26 -7.25 -5.98 -11.01
C LEU A 26 -5.81 -6.05 -10.50
N ARG A 27 -4.98 -5.21 -11.07
CA ARG A 27 -3.59 -5.01 -10.65
C ARG A 27 -3.35 -3.53 -10.59
N TYR A 28 -2.67 -3.09 -9.58
CA TYR A 28 -2.14 -1.74 -9.62
C TYR A 28 -0.96 -1.72 -10.62
N PRO A 29 -1.07 -1.00 -11.73
CA PRO A 29 -0.02 -0.94 -12.74
C PRO A 29 1.12 -0.04 -12.26
N VAL A 30 1.99 -0.58 -11.38
CA VAL A 30 3.14 0.16 -10.82
C VAL A 30 4.09 0.66 -11.94
N LYS A 31 4.13 -0.02 -13.09
CA LYS A 31 4.98 0.39 -14.22
C LYS A 31 4.28 1.28 -15.25
N GLU A 32 2.98 1.16 -15.41
CA GLU A 32 2.26 1.87 -16.46
C GLU A 32 1.76 3.23 -16.00
N ALA A 33 1.51 3.45 -14.71
CA ALA A 33 1.12 4.75 -14.18
C ALA A 33 2.19 5.84 -14.41
N PHE A 34 3.48 5.47 -14.41
CA PHE A 34 4.58 6.39 -14.73
C PHE A 34 4.69 6.71 -16.22
N VAL A 35 4.24 5.80 -17.11
CA VAL A 35 4.36 5.97 -18.57
C VAL A 35 3.07 6.50 -19.17
N TYR A 36 1.91 6.13 -18.65
CA TYR A 36 0.61 6.52 -19.22
C TYR A 36 0.12 7.89 -18.80
N GLY A 37 0.56 8.45 -17.68
CA GLY A 37 0.31 9.86 -17.34
C GLY A 37 0.82 10.84 -18.40
N ALA A 38 1.77 10.40 -19.24
CA ALA A 38 2.34 11.20 -20.33
C ALA A 38 1.68 10.95 -21.70
N ILE A 39 0.92 9.89 -21.92
CA ILE A 39 0.56 9.43 -23.27
C ILE A 39 -0.95 9.41 -23.56
N THR A 40 -1.83 9.32 -22.59
CA THR A 40 -3.27 9.27 -22.89
C THR A 40 -4.01 10.55 -22.49
N LYS A 41 -4.14 11.47 -23.44
CA LYS A 41 -5.04 12.64 -23.38
C LYS A 41 -6.54 12.27 -23.29
N HIS A 42 -6.89 11.00 -23.12
CA HIS A 42 -8.28 10.54 -23.22
C HIS A 42 -8.82 9.70 -22.06
N SER A 43 -8.13 9.60 -20.95
CA SER A 43 -8.71 8.97 -19.76
C SER A 43 -9.08 10.03 -18.74
N SER A 44 -10.29 10.56 -18.86
CA SER A 44 -10.93 11.45 -17.88
C SER A 44 -11.16 10.78 -16.52
N TYR A 45 -10.86 9.48 -16.41
CA TYR A 45 -11.12 8.65 -15.22
C TYR A 45 -9.91 8.47 -14.28
N ILE A 46 -8.71 8.89 -14.70
CA ILE A 46 -7.50 8.82 -13.85
C ILE A 46 -7.26 10.13 -13.08
N LYS A 47 -8.09 11.15 -13.31
CA LYS A 47 -7.93 12.46 -12.66
C LYS A 47 -8.26 12.52 -11.17
N SER A 48 -8.81 11.49 -10.57
CA SER A 48 -9.13 11.50 -9.13
C SER A 48 -7.95 11.15 -8.21
N ASP A 49 -6.77 10.79 -8.77
CA ASP A 49 -5.60 10.36 -8.01
C ASP A 49 -4.38 11.28 -8.22
N GLU A 50 -4.61 12.57 -8.37
CA GLU A 50 -3.56 13.61 -8.55
C GLU A 50 -2.76 13.91 -7.27
N TYR A 51 -2.96 13.16 -6.18
CA TYR A 51 -2.14 13.37 -4.99
C TYR A 51 -0.88 12.52 -5.08
N ASP A 52 0.25 13.21 -5.22
CA ASP A 52 1.57 12.60 -5.04
C ASP A 52 1.65 12.03 -3.62
N ARG A 53 2.07 10.78 -3.52
CA ARG A 53 2.31 10.12 -2.25
C ARG A 53 3.81 10.06 -2.01
N TYR A 54 4.24 10.61 -0.90
CA TYR A 54 5.64 10.55 -0.48
C TYR A 54 5.78 9.57 0.67
N ILE A 55 6.82 8.77 0.63
CA ILE A 55 7.12 7.78 1.66
C ILE A 55 8.47 8.08 2.25
N CYS A 56 8.52 8.20 3.58
CA CYS A 56 9.76 8.20 4.34
C CYS A 56 9.82 6.92 5.18
N CYS A 57 10.89 6.16 5.02
CA CYS A 57 11.06 4.87 5.71
C CYS A 57 11.94 5.04 6.93
N PHE A 58 11.48 4.49 8.06
CA PHE A 58 12.21 4.42 9.32
C PHE A 58 12.36 2.97 9.73
N SER A 59 13.33 2.67 10.61
CA SER A 59 13.49 1.37 11.23
C SER A 59 13.23 1.48 12.73
N LYS A 60 12.58 0.50 13.34
CA LYS A 60 12.48 0.34 14.79
C LYS A 60 13.75 -0.26 15.38
N ALA A 61 14.53 -0.96 14.58
CA ALA A 61 15.81 -1.52 15.00
C ALA A 61 16.81 -0.39 15.23
N ARG A 62 17.17 -0.16 16.48
CA ARG A 62 18.04 0.94 16.89
C ARG A 62 19.48 0.81 16.34
N ASP A 63 19.96 -0.42 16.27
CA ASP A 63 21.31 -0.74 15.79
C ASP A 63 21.25 -2.11 15.10
N SER A 64 21.14 -2.11 13.78
CA SER A 64 20.99 -3.31 12.98
C SER A 64 22.16 -3.46 12.02
N LEU A 65 22.99 -4.48 12.23
CA LEU A 65 24.11 -4.77 11.36
C LEU A 65 23.71 -4.93 9.87
N PRO A 66 22.60 -5.62 9.52
CA PRO A 66 22.13 -5.62 8.14
C PRO A 66 21.85 -4.23 7.58
N MET A 67 21.26 -3.32 8.38
CA MET A 67 21.02 -1.94 7.93
C MET A 67 22.32 -1.19 7.67
N TRP A 68 23.32 -1.35 8.53
CA TRP A 68 24.65 -0.79 8.30
C TRP A 68 25.26 -1.32 7.00
N ASN A 69 25.14 -2.61 6.72
CA ASN A 69 25.65 -3.22 5.49
C ASN A 69 24.95 -2.69 4.22
N TYR A 70 23.65 -2.40 4.28
CA TYR A 70 22.90 -1.94 3.11
C TYR A 70 23.05 -0.44 2.84
N TYR A 71 23.18 0.37 3.89
CA TYR A 71 23.08 1.83 3.78
C TYR A 71 24.42 2.55 3.94
N THR A 72 25.50 1.86 4.31
CA THR A 72 26.84 2.45 4.34
C THR A 72 27.60 2.16 3.05
N LYS A 73 28.31 3.18 2.53
CA LYS A 73 29.10 3.05 1.32
C LYS A 73 30.34 2.17 1.56
N ASP A 74 30.63 1.32 0.58
CA ASP A 74 31.89 0.57 0.46
C ASP A 74 32.23 -0.35 1.65
N GLY A 75 31.22 -0.77 2.43
CA GLY A 75 31.44 -1.65 3.59
C GLY A 75 32.29 -1.05 4.71
N LYS A 76 32.48 0.27 4.72
CA LYS A 76 33.29 0.95 5.73
C LYS A 76 32.57 1.23 7.04
N TYR A 77 31.28 0.90 7.13
CA TYR A 77 30.44 1.16 8.32
C TYR A 77 30.52 2.62 8.83
N GLU A 78 30.78 3.55 7.93
CA GLU A 78 30.82 4.98 8.23
C GLU A 78 29.42 5.57 7.96
N GLY A 79 28.75 6.04 9.00
CA GLY A 79 27.42 6.64 8.91
C GLY A 79 26.91 7.10 10.26
N TYR A 80 25.72 7.68 10.23
CA TYR A 80 25.05 8.14 11.44
C TYR A 80 23.67 7.51 11.52
N ASN A 81 23.29 7.12 12.71
CA ASN A 81 21.91 6.73 13.03
C ASN A 81 21.24 7.87 13.78
N ILE A 82 20.15 8.39 13.22
CA ILE A 82 19.39 9.48 13.82
C ILE A 82 18.09 8.91 14.36
N GLY A 83 17.91 9.01 15.68
CA GLY A 83 16.70 8.61 16.35
C GLY A 83 15.63 9.70 16.29
N PHE A 84 14.38 9.32 15.99
CA PHE A 84 13.21 10.16 16.02
C PHE A 84 12.25 9.67 17.09
N SER A 85 11.67 10.59 17.86
CA SER A 85 10.57 10.29 18.76
C SER A 85 9.27 10.20 17.95
N PHE A 86 8.53 9.11 18.12
CA PHE A 86 7.24 8.92 17.48
C PHE A 86 6.27 10.09 17.73
N PHE A 87 6.21 10.58 18.97
CA PHE A 87 5.32 11.70 19.32
C PHE A 87 5.75 13.01 18.67
N GLU A 88 7.05 13.24 18.54
CA GLU A 88 7.56 14.45 17.89
C GLU A 88 7.31 14.40 16.38
N THR A 89 7.45 13.23 15.76
CA THR A 89 7.18 13.03 14.32
C THR A 89 5.70 13.29 14.00
N GLN A 90 4.78 12.87 14.87
CA GLN A 90 3.37 13.20 14.72
C GLN A 90 3.09 14.71 14.84
N ARG A 91 3.77 15.38 15.76
CA ARG A 91 3.63 16.83 15.95
C ARG A 91 4.11 17.63 14.73
N ILE A 92 5.18 17.19 14.08
CA ILE A 92 5.69 17.84 12.85
C ILE A 92 4.63 17.78 11.73
N GLY A 93 3.95 16.66 11.57
CA GLY A 93 2.88 16.52 10.59
C GLY A 93 1.66 17.40 10.85
N VAL A 94 1.39 17.74 12.12
CA VAL A 94 0.22 18.56 12.52
C VAL A 94 0.52 20.05 12.51
N GLN A 95 1.78 20.45 12.61
CA GLN A 95 2.19 21.86 12.72
C GLN A 95 2.71 22.46 11.42
N ASN A 96 2.32 21.93 10.26
CA ASN A 96 2.72 22.54 9.00
C ASN A 96 2.02 23.92 8.87
N PRO A 97 2.76 25.06 8.97
CA PRO A 97 2.18 26.39 8.86
C PRO A 97 1.71 26.77 7.45
N PHE A 98 1.96 25.89 6.50
CA PHE A 98 1.51 26.05 5.11
C PHE A 98 0.26 25.21 4.89
N GLU A 99 -0.89 25.57 5.37
CA GLU A 99 -2.24 25.07 5.08
C GLU A 99 -2.36 24.08 3.89
N THR A 100 -1.46 23.16 3.79
CA THR A 100 -1.53 22.10 2.79
C THR A 100 -2.37 20.97 3.39
N ASN A 101 -3.35 20.51 2.66
CA ASN A 101 -4.17 19.32 2.97
C ASN A 101 -3.31 18.03 2.95
N CYS A 102 -2.15 18.06 3.61
CA CYS A 102 -1.24 16.94 3.67
C CYS A 102 -1.64 16.02 4.83
N HIS A 103 -2.12 14.86 4.48
CA HIS A 103 -2.38 13.80 5.46
C HIS A 103 -1.11 13.00 5.70
N PHE A 104 -0.77 12.85 6.98
CA PHE A 104 0.39 12.11 7.44
C PHE A 104 -0.05 10.87 8.22
N ASN A 105 0.40 9.71 7.77
CA ASN A 105 0.13 8.44 8.43
C ASN A 105 1.43 7.69 8.70
N LEU A 106 1.58 7.19 9.94
CA LEU A 106 2.66 6.26 10.31
C LEU A 106 2.12 4.84 10.31
N CYS A 107 2.69 3.99 9.47
CA CYS A 107 2.25 2.61 9.30
C CYS A 107 3.41 1.63 9.52
N ASN A 108 3.17 0.57 10.28
CA ASN A 108 4.09 -0.56 10.31
C ASN A 108 4.04 -1.30 8.97
N VAL A 109 5.20 -1.72 8.48
CA VAL A 109 5.28 -2.58 7.30
C VAL A 109 4.88 -4.01 7.68
N ILE A 110 4.05 -4.62 6.85
CA ILE A 110 3.54 -5.97 7.03
C ILE A 110 4.37 -6.93 6.18
N TYR A 111 5.02 -7.87 6.84
CA TYR A 111 5.92 -8.84 6.22
C TYR A 111 5.30 -10.22 6.04
N GLU A 112 4.44 -10.63 6.98
CA GLU A 112 3.88 -11.98 7.02
C GLU A 112 2.82 -12.17 5.93
N ASP A 113 2.95 -13.23 5.17
CA ASP A 113 2.06 -13.46 4.02
C ASP A 113 0.64 -13.82 4.45
N ASP A 114 0.47 -14.53 5.55
CA ASP A 114 -0.84 -14.84 6.14
C ASP A 114 -1.59 -13.58 6.60
N GLU A 115 -0.90 -12.61 7.19
CA GLU A 115 -1.49 -11.33 7.56
C GLU A 115 -1.90 -10.53 6.34
N LYS A 116 -1.06 -10.48 5.29
CA LYS A 116 -1.40 -9.84 4.02
C LYS A 116 -2.61 -10.49 3.36
N GLU A 117 -2.66 -11.83 3.36
CA GLU A 117 -3.78 -12.58 2.80
C GLU A 117 -5.08 -12.29 3.55
N ARG A 118 -5.04 -12.27 4.89
CA ARG A 118 -6.19 -11.93 5.73
C ARG A 118 -6.72 -10.53 5.44
N ILE A 119 -5.85 -9.53 5.37
CA ILE A 119 -6.24 -8.14 5.08
C ILE A 119 -6.94 -8.03 3.71
N ILE A 120 -6.41 -8.69 2.68
CA ILE A 120 -7.03 -8.70 1.35
C ILE A 120 -8.35 -9.46 1.37
N GLN A 121 -8.40 -10.61 2.05
CA GLN A 121 -9.61 -11.44 2.18
C GLN A 121 -10.74 -10.66 2.84
N ASP A 122 -10.48 -10.01 3.98
CA ASP A 122 -11.47 -9.24 4.73
C ASP A 122 -12.06 -8.12 3.86
N GLU A 123 -11.22 -7.42 3.10
CA GLU A 123 -11.67 -6.36 2.21
C GLU A 123 -12.53 -6.88 1.05
N LEU A 124 -12.11 -7.96 0.39
CA LEU A 124 -12.86 -8.52 -0.73
C LEU A 124 -14.22 -9.09 -0.30
N ILE A 125 -14.28 -9.73 0.88
CA ILE A 125 -15.55 -10.21 1.46
C ILE A 125 -16.45 -9.01 1.80
N SER A 126 -15.89 -7.96 2.40
CA SER A 126 -16.63 -6.73 2.70
C SER A 126 -17.22 -6.12 1.44
N CYS A 127 -16.40 -5.95 0.39
CA CYS A 127 -16.87 -5.45 -0.90
C CYS A 127 -17.97 -6.32 -1.50
N PHE A 128 -17.82 -7.63 -1.43
CA PHE A 128 -18.84 -8.56 -1.97
C PHE A 128 -20.15 -8.49 -1.18
N SER A 129 -20.10 -8.33 0.14
CA SER A 129 -21.26 -8.31 1.01
C SER A 129 -22.19 -7.11 0.83
N ILE A 130 -21.68 -6.01 0.26
CA ILE A 130 -22.45 -4.77 0.04
C ILE A 130 -23.06 -4.67 -1.37
N ILE A 131 -22.89 -5.71 -2.20
CA ILE A 131 -23.44 -5.73 -3.55
C ILE A 131 -24.92 -6.15 -3.50
N ASP A 132 -25.80 -5.19 -3.76
CA ASP A 132 -27.24 -5.46 -3.94
C ASP A 132 -27.59 -5.66 -5.43
N ASP A 133 -27.00 -4.84 -6.31
CA ASP A 133 -27.14 -4.93 -7.76
C ASP A 133 -25.76 -4.95 -8.43
N PHE A 134 -25.38 -6.12 -8.91
CA PHE A 134 -24.05 -6.37 -9.47
C PHE A 134 -23.73 -5.46 -10.65
N ASP A 135 -24.64 -5.35 -11.61
CA ASP A 135 -24.40 -4.66 -12.88
C ASP A 135 -24.18 -3.15 -12.68
N SER A 136 -24.90 -2.54 -11.74
CA SER A 136 -24.78 -1.12 -11.46
C SER A 136 -23.60 -0.76 -10.52
N GLN A 137 -23.18 -1.68 -9.64
CA GLN A 137 -22.24 -1.38 -8.57
C GLN A 137 -20.82 -1.86 -8.86
N ILE A 138 -20.63 -2.84 -9.76
CA ILE A 138 -19.33 -3.51 -9.96
C ILE A 138 -18.19 -2.56 -10.33
N GLN A 139 -18.47 -1.56 -11.15
CA GLN A 139 -17.45 -0.59 -11.56
C GLN A 139 -16.94 0.23 -10.37
N SER A 140 -17.84 0.70 -9.51
CA SER A 140 -17.48 1.45 -8.30
C SER A 140 -16.64 0.61 -7.34
N ILE A 141 -17.02 -0.68 -7.19
CA ILE A 141 -16.29 -1.63 -6.35
C ILE A 141 -14.91 -1.93 -6.91
N GLN A 142 -14.78 -2.08 -8.22
CA GLN A 142 -13.47 -2.25 -8.86
C GLN A 142 -12.54 -1.05 -8.58
N TYR A 143 -13.04 0.18 -8.67
CA TYR A 143 -12.26 1.38 -8.31
C TYR A 143 -11.86 1.38 -6.83
N HIS A 144 -12.79 1.00 -5.95
CA HIS A 144 -12.48 0.89 -4.53
C HIS A 144 -11.37 -0.14 -4.26
N ILE A 145 -11.49 -1.35 -4.84
CA ILE A 145 -10.48 -2.40 -4.70
C ILE A 145 -9.12 -1.94 -5.27
N MET A 146 -9.09 -1.26 -6.40
CA MET A 146 -7.84 -0.71 -6.94
C MET A 146 -7.21 0.32 -5.99
N GLY A 147 -8.00 1.22 -5.41
CA GLY A 147 -7.55 2.17 -4.40
C GLY A 147 -6.99 1.48 -3.15
N PHE A 148 -7.69 0.44 -2.68
CA PHE A 148 -7.22 -0.40 -1.58
C PHE A 148 -5.88 -1.09 -1.91
N LEU A 149 -5.76 -1.74 -3.07
CA LEU A 149 -4.51 -2.40 -3.50
C LEU A 149 -3.35 -1.41 -3.60
N LYS A 150 -3.61 -0.19 -4.04
CA LYS A 150 -2.63 0.90 -4.06
C LYS A 150 -2.16 1.24 -2.64
N THR A 151 -3.07 1.29 -1.69
CA THR A 151 -2.77 1.63 -0.29
C THR A 151 -1.98 0.51 0.40
N VAL A 152 -2.44 -0.74 0.31
CA VAL A 152 -1.72 -1.87 0.93
C VAL A 152 -0.37 -2.14 0.27
N GLY A 153 -0.23 -1.84 -1.02
CA GLY A 153 1.05 -1.90 -1.73
C GLY A 153 2.12 -0.98 -1.12
N LEU A 154 1.72 0.08 -0.41
CA LEU A 154 2.64 0.98 0.29
C LEU A 154 3.15 0.40 1.61
N ILE A 155 2.48 -0.59 2.19
CA ILE A 155 2.82 -1.16 3.50
C ILE A 155 3.18 -2.65 3.46
N PHE A 156 2.95 -3.34 2.34
CA PHE A 156 3.36 -4.73 2.18
C PHE A 156 4.81 -4.82 1.68
N LYS A 157 5.59 -5.70 2.30
CA LYS A 157 6.99 -5.96 1.92
C LYS A 157 7.29 -7.44 2.04
N SER A 158 8.24 -7.94 1.28
CA SER A 158 8.68 -9.34 1.37
C SER A 158 9.24 -9.66 2.75
N SER A 159 8.94 -10.86 3.26
CA SER A 159 9.41 -11.35 4.56
C SER A 159 10.93 -11.42 4.69
N CYS A 160 11.67 -11.51 3.56
CA CYS A 160 13.13 -11.46 3.58
C CYS A 160 13.70 -10.13 4.11
N PHE A 161 12.89 -9.06 4.12
CA PHE A 161 13.26 -7.75 4.66
C PHE A 161 12.74 -7.51 6.09
N LYS A 162 12.19 -8.54 6.76
CA LYS A 162 11.61 -8.40 8.11
C LYS A 162 12.60 -7.84 9.14
N HIS A 163 13.89 -8.11 8.96
CA HIS A 163 14.94 -7.60 9.84
C HIS A 163 15.11 -6.07 9.81
N GLU A 164 14.50 -5.38 8.84
CA GLU A 164 14.50 -3.92 8.79
C GLU A 164 13.54 -3.30 9.80
N GLU A 165 12.54 -4.05 10.27
CA GLU A 165 11.50 -3.59 11.21
C GLU A 165 10.94 -2.22 10.79
N GLU A 166 10.60 -2.11 9.50
CA GLU A 166 10.32 -0.84 8.86
C GLU A 166 8.99 -0.23 9.32
N VAL A 167 9.02 1.08 9.51
CA VAL A 167 7.84 1.95 9.68
C VAL A 167 7.86 2.97 8.56
N ARG A 168 6.75 3.17 7.91
CA ARG A 168 6.60 4.15 6.82
C ARG A 168 5.77 5.34 7.26
N ALA A 169 6.33 6.54 7.10
CA ALA A 169 5.57 7.77 7.09
C ALA A 169 5.06 8.00 5.67
N ILE A 170 3.75 8.02 5.50
CA ILE A 170 3.08 8.20 4.22
C ILE A 170 2.40 9.57 4.22
N PHE A 171 2.78 10.42 3.29
CA PHE A 171 2.21 11.73 3.06
C PHE A 171 1.33 11.67 1.81
N THR A 172 0.09 12.17 1.91
CA THR A 172 -0.88 12.21 0.81
C THR A 172 -1.54 13.58 0.70
#